data_1f2b549cbc2d63129e4ecd64592236c7
#
_entry.id   1f2b549cbc2d63129e4ecd64592236c7
#
_cell.length_a   1.000
_cell.length_b   1.000
_cell.length_c   1.000
_cell.angle_alpha   90.00
_cell.angle_beta   90.00
_cell.angle_gamma   90.00
#
_symmetry.space_group_name_H-M   'P 1'
#
loop_
_entity.id
_entity.type
_entity.pdbx_description
1 polymer ?
#
loop_
_entity_poly.entity_id
_entity_poly.type
_entity_poly.pdbx_seq_one_letter_code
_entity_poly.pdbx_strand_id
1 'polypeptide(L)'
;VKVFPDEGVVVETTGAFIQGIFGIGGEKRGQLLILKPDNGAAKEADIRGDLSGKIVVISSSIDAALLSAAARLNAAGMVAACISDRDLVGYAGKEIGVAITGSEKVPFPLIITEGFGSIPMAEKTFKLFKSLDGRHASMSGATQIRAGVIRPEVVVPDEKSARQAENTAPETPDYRLEVGCVIRIIRDPYFGKTGKVMELPVEAVEIETGSKTRVLTAELGDGSMVVIPRANVELVL
;
A
#
# COMPACT_ATOMS: atom_id res chain seq x y z
N VAL A 1 5.80 25.61 2.19
CA VAL A 1 5.12 25.75 3.51
C VAL A 1 4.18 26.95 3.44
N LYS A 2 2.89 26.75 3.74
CA LYS A 2 1.91 27.84 3.89
C LYS A 2 1.57 27.97 5.35
N VAL A 3 1.62 29.18 5.88
CA VAL A 3 1.27 29.49 7.26
C VAL A 3 -0.07 30.20 7.28
N PHE A 4 -1.00 29.71 8.09
CA PHE A 4 -2.29 30.33 8.35
C PHE A 4 -2.25 30.86 9.78
N PRO A 5 -2.17 32.18 10.00
CA PRO A 5 -2.09 32.77 11.33
C PRO A 5 -3.26 32.26 12.18
N ASP A 6 -2.94 31.84 13.42
CA ASP A 6 -3.87 31.29 14.41
C ASP A 6 -4.58 29.98 14.06
N GLU A 7 -4.37 29.43 12.85
CA GLU A 7 -5.00 28.18 12.39
C GLU A 7 -4.01 27.03 12.26
N GLY A 8 -2.81 27.28 11.72
CA GLY A 8 -1.81 26.23 11.55
C GLY A 8 -0.87 26.42 10.38
N VAL A 9 -0.24 25.31 9.97
CA VAL A 9 0.77 25.28 8.89
C VAL A 9 0.47 24.13 7.97
N VAL A 10 0.53 24.37 6.66
CA VAL A 10 0.53 23.32 5.64
C VAL A 10 1.95 23.13 5.13
N VAL A 11 2.46 21.91 5.22
CA VAL A 11 3.76 21.50 4.71
C VAL A 11 3.53 20.56 3.54
N GLU A 12 4.07 20.90 2.39
CA GLU A 12 3.99 20.11 1.16
C GLU A 12 5.39 19.60 0.80
N THR A 13 5.49 18.40 0.29
CA THR A 13 6.71 17.84 -0.27
C THR A 13 6.38 17.07 -1.54
N THR A 14 7.32 17.06 -2.48
CA THR A 14 7.26 16.18 -3.65
C THR A 14 8.04 14.92 -3.35
N GLY A 15 7.51 13.77 -3.73
CA GLY A 15 8.19 12.50 -3.48
C GLY A 15 7.37 11.30 -3.95
N ALA A 16 7.94 10.11 -3.77
CA ALA A 16 7.19 8.88 -3.98
C ALA A 16 6.26 8.63 -2.80
N PHE A 17 5.02 8.27 -3.13
CA PHE A 17 3.97 7.97 -2.18
C PHE A 17 3.41 6.57 -2.47
N ILE A 18 3.52 5.67 -1.51
CA ILE A 18 3.06 4.28 -1.65
C ILE A 18 2.11 3.98 -0.50
N GLN A 19 0.90 3.54 -0.83
CA GLN A 19 -0.10 3.13 0.15
C GLN A 19 -0.19 1.62 0.25
N GLY A 20 -0.33 1.14 1.48
CA GLY A 20 -0.70 -0.25 1.77
C GLY A 20 -2.22 -0.41 1.87
N ILE A 21 -2.64 -1.66 1.85
CA ILE A 21 -4.04 -2.03 2.08
C ILE A 21 -4.35 -2.20 3.57
N PHE A 22 -3.34 -2.61 4.32
CA PHE A 22 -3.40 -2.85 5.75
C PHE A 22 -2.06 -2.49 6.40
N GLY A 23 -2.11 -2.03 7.63
CA GLY A 23 -0.92 -1.76 8.43
C GLY A 23 -1.23 -1.78 9.93
N ILE A 24 -0.18 -1.87 10.73
CA ILE A 24 -0.22 -1.86 12.19
C ILE A 24 1.04 -1.16 12.71
N GLY A 25 0.90 -0.49 13.84
CA GLY A 25 1.97 0.29 14.46
C GLY A 25 1.96 1.76 14.01
N GLY A 26 2.72 2.56 14.73
CA GLY A 26 2.78 4.02 14.52
C GLY A 26 3.72 4.43 13.38
N GLU A 27 4.25 5.64 13.52
CA GLU A 27 5.15 6.24 12.54
C GLU A 27 6.61 5.93 12.85
N LYS A 28 7.39 5.67 11.81
CA LYS A 28 8.85 5.51 11.87
C LYS A 28 9.51 6.09 10.63
N ARG A 29 10.76 6.48 10.81
CA ARG A 29 11.66 6.86 9.71
C ARG A 29 12.81 5.88 9.62
N GLY A 30 13.26 5.64 8.41
CA GLY A 30 14.41 4.77 8.16
C GLY A 30 14.85 4.79 6.71
N GLN A 31 15.96 4.15 6.45
CA GLN A 31 16.47 3.94 5.12
C GLN A 31 15.83 2.69 4.52
N LEU A 32 15.30 2.78 3.31
CA LEU A 32 14.75 1.62 2.60
C LEU A 32 15.84 0.58 2.36
N LEU A 33 15.54 -0.66 2.64
CA LEU A 33 16.36 -1.84 2.36
C LEU A 33 15.51 -2.86 1.61
N ILE A 34 15.79 -3.04 0.33
CA ILE A 34 15.02 -3.96 -0.50
C ILE A 34 15.63 -5.35 -0.43
N LEU A 35 14.92 -6.28 0.19
CA LEU A 35 15.33 -7.68 0.18
C LEU A 35 14.93 -8.33 -1.14
N LYS A 36 15.89 -9.03 -1.73
CA LYS A 36 15.72 -9.82 -2.95
C LYS A 36 15.95 -11.28 -2.58
N PRO A 37 14.92 -12.01 -2.15
CA PRO A 37 15.08 -13.44 -1.90
C PRO A 37 15.42 -14.16 -3.20
N ASP A 38 16.40 -15.04 -3.13
CA ASP A 38 16.91 -15.75 -4.32
C ASP A 38 15.88 -16.70 -4.94
N ASN A 39 14.92 -17.18 -4.14
CA ASN A 39 13.93 -18.15 -4.58
C ASN A 39 12.57 -17.97 -3.88
N GLY A 40 11.72 -17.11 -4.40
CA GLY A 40 10.32 -17.03 -3.98
C GLY A 40 10.08 -16.24 -2.68
N ALA A 41 9.46 -16.86 -1.67
CA ALA A 41 9.16 -16.19 -0.41
C ALA A 41 10.41 -15.89 0.42
N ALA A 42 10.49 -14.70 1.00
CA ALA A 42 11.57 -14.33 1.90
C ALA A 42 11.56 -15.20 3.17
N LYS A 43 12.73 -15.59 3.62
CA LYS A 43 12.94 -16.41 4.82
C LYS A 43 13.75 -15.65 5.86
N GLU A 44 13.70 -16.11 7.10
CA GLU A 44 14.52 -15.55 8.17
C GLU A 44 16.01 -15.44 7.80
N ALA A 45 16.55 -16.42 7.06
CA ALA A 45 17.94 -16.45 6.62
C ALA A 45 18.31 -15.32 5.63
N ASP A 46 17.32 -14.68 5.00
CA ASP A 46 17.55 -13.56 4.06
C ASP A 46 17.75 -12.24 4.82
N ILE A 47 17.39 -12.19 6.11
CA ILE A 47 17.57 -11.04 6.98
C ILE A 47 18.89 -11.24 7.75
N ARG A 48 19.86 -10.35 7.54
CA ARG A 48 21.18 -10.43 8.16
C ARG A 48 21.68 -9.05 8.56
N GLY A 49 22.54 -9.04 9.59
CA GLY A 49 23.18 -7.82 10.07
C GLY A 49 22.25 -6.95 10.92
N ASP A 50 22.73 -5.76 11.26
CA ASP A 50 21.95 -4.78 12.01
C ASP A 50 20.95 -4.05 11.08
N LEU A 51 19.67 -4.06 11.43
CA LEU A 51 18.60 -3.39 10.72
C LEU A 51 18.19 -2.07 11.39
N SER A 52 18.97 -1.59 12.36
CA SER A 52 18.69 -0.32 13.02
C SER A 52 18.55 0.83 12.00
N GLY A 53 17.43 1.54 12.06
CA GLY A 53 17.13 2.61 11.12
C GLY A 53 16.82 2.14 9.69
N LYS A 54 16.56 0.85 9.45
CA LYS A 54 16.18 0.32 8.15
C LYS A 54 14.70 -0.01 8.11
N ILE A 55 14.04 0.37 7.01
CA ILE A 55 12.70 -0.08 6.63
C ILE A 55 12.90 -1.16 5.58
N VAL A 56 12.59 -2.40 5.97
CA VAL A 56 12.80 -3.58 5.12
C VAL A 56 11.61 -3.76 4.18
N VAL A 57 11.86 -3.91 2.88
CA VAL A 57 10.83 -4.12 1.86
C VAL A 57 10.96 -5.50 1.24
N ILE A 58 9.86 -6.25 1.22
CA ILE A 58 9.80 -7.65 0.75
C ILE A 58 8.64 -7.78 -0.24
N SER A 59 8.94 -8.29 -1.44
CA SER A 59 7.94 -8.45 -2.51
C SER A 59 7.02 -9.65 -2.38
N SER A 60 7.23 -10.48 -1.36
CA SER A 60 6.45 -11.69 -1.12
C SER A 60 5.67 -11.62 0.19
N SER A 61 4.96 -12.71 0.52
CA SER A 61 4.40 -12.93 1.85
C SER A 61 5.52 -13.10 2.89
N ILE A 62 5.19 -12.76 4.12
CA ILE A 62 6.05 -12.90 5.30
C ILE A 62 5.36 -13.76 6.34
N ASP A 63 6.15 -14.32 7.26
CA ASP A 63 5.71 -15.13 8.38
C ASP A 63 6.18 -14.57 9.73
N ALA A 64 5.71 -15.19 10.82
CA ALA A 64 6.06 -14.80 12.17
C ALA A 64 7.56 -14.97 12.48
N ALA A 65 8.25 -15.95 11.86
CA ALA A 65 9.67 -16.18 12.07
C ALA A 65 10.49 -15.01 11.51
N LEU A 66 10.17 -14.56 10.31
CA LEU A 66 10.81 -13.42 9.66
C LEU A 66 10.55 -12.11 10.42
N LEU A 67 9.30 -11.87 10.88
CA LEU A 67 8.97 -10.71 11.71
C LEU A 67 9.78 -10.71 13.03
N SER A 68 9.88 -11.87 13.68
CA SER A 68 10.66 -12.02 14.91
C SER A 68 12.16 -11.79 14.68
N ALA A 69 12.69 -12.25 13.55
CA ALA A 69 14.09 -12.01 13.18
C ALA A 69 14.35 -10.51 12.94
N ALA A 70 13.47 -9.84 12.20
CA ALA A 70 13.58 -8.40 11.97
C ALA A 70 13.52 -7.60 13.28
N ALA A 71 12.67 -8.01 14.23
CA ALA A 71 12.59 -7.39 15.54
C ALA A 71 13.89 -7.56 16.35
N ARG A 72 14.46 -8.76 16.35
CA ARG A 72 15.76 -9.03 17.02
C ARG A 72 16.91 -8.22 16.42
N LEU A 73 16.84 -7.91 15.14
CA LEU A 73 17.82 -7.11 14.41
C LEU A 73 17.51 -5.61 14.40
N ASN A 74 16.54 -5.16 15.23
CA ASN A 74 16.14 -3.77 15.43
C ASN A 74 15.63 -3.06 14.17
N ALA A 75 14.90 -3.74 13.30
CA ALA A 75 14.29 -3.10 12.14
C ALA A 75 13.43 -1.88 12.55
N ALA A 76 13.55 -0.79 11.80
CA ALA A 76 12.75 0.39 12.03
C ALA A 76 11.31 0.22 11.50
N GLY A 77 11.12 -0.64 10.49
CA GLY A 77 9.83 -0.94 9.90
C GLY A 77 9.93 -2.03 8.85
N MET A 78 8.77 -2.53 8.41
CA MET A 78 8.69 -3.50 7.33
C MET A 78 7.51 -3.23 6.41
N VAL A 79 7.75 -3.42 5.11
CA VAL A 79 6.73 -3.42 4.06
C VAL A 79 6.77 -4.77 3.37
N ALA A 80 5.65 -5.45 3.28
CA ALA A 80 5.55 -6.76 2.63
C ALA A 80 4.31 -6.85 1.73
N ALA A 81 4.29 -7.82 0.83
CA ALA A 81 3.13 -8.03 -0.03
C ALA A 81 1.93 -8.54 0.78
N CYS A 82 2.11 -9.66 1.46
CA CYS A 82 1.05 -10.35 2.20
C CYS A 82 1.52 -10.89 3.54
N ILE A 83 0.55 -11.18 4.39
CA ILE A 83 0.75 -11.90 5.65
C ILE A 83 -0.45 -12.83 5.88
N SER A 84 -0.27 -13.93 6.61
CA SER A 84 -1.41 -14.71 7.09
C SER A 84 -2.04 -14.07 8.34
N ASP A 85 -3.34 -14.29 8.55
CA ASP A 85 -4.03 -13.82 9.75
C ASP A 85 -3.35 -14.37 11.02
N ARG A 86 -2.99 -15.64 11.02
CA ARG A 86 -2.30 -16.30 12.13
C ARG A 86 -0.97 -15.62 12.49
N ASP A 87 -0.15 -15.30 11.47
CA ASP A 87 1.15 -14.66 11.69
C ASP A 87 1.00 -13.22 12.17
N LEU A 88 -0.03 -12.53 11.68
CA LEU A 88 -0.37 -11.19 12.11
C LEU A 88 -0.83 -11.15 13.57
N VAL A 89 -1.70 -12.09 13.98
CA VAL A 89 -2.12 -12.26 15.39
C VAL A 89 -0.91 -12.53 16.29
N GLY A 90 0.00 -13.40 15.83
CA GLY A 90 1.26 -13.68 16.54
C GLY A 90 2.12 -12.44 16.71
N TYR A 91 2.21 -11.60 15.68
CA TYR A 91 2.96 -10.35 15.71
C TYR A 91 2.34 -9.26 16.59
N ALA A 92 1.02 -9.10 16.51
CA ALA A 92 0.27 -8.12 17.30
C ALA A 92 0.10 -8.51 18.76
N GLY A 93 0.29 -9.79 19.11
CA GLY A 93 0.11 -10.34 20.47
C GLY A 93 -1.34 -10.41 20.92
N LYS A 94 -2.29 -10.20 20.05
CA LYS A 94 -3.74 -10.26 20.30
C LYS A 94 -4.49 -10.46 18.98
N GLU A 95 -5.70 -11.00 19.05
CA GLU A 95 -6.60 -11.04 17.91
C GLU A 95 -6.87 -9.63 17.42
N ILE A 96 -6.66 -9.44 16.12
CA ILE A 96 -6.89 -8.18 15.44
C ILE A 96 -8.38 -8.12 15.11
N GLY A 97 -9.15 -7.55 16.01
CA GLY A 97 -10.57 -7.33 15.83
C GLY A 97 -10.85 -6.09 14.96
N VAL A 98 -12.13 -5.76 14.82
CA VAL A 98 -12.65 -4.62 14.01
C VAL A 98 -12.16 -3.23 14.49
N ALA A 99 -11.40 -3.16 15.57
CA ALA A 99 -10.91 -1.92 16.20
C ALA A 99 -9.38 -1.78 16.11
N ILE A 100 -8.82 -1.98 14.93
CA ILE A 100 -7.43 -1.61 14.68
C ILE A 100 -7.37 -0.08 14.60
N THR A 101 -6.59 0.53 15.49
CA THR A 101 -6.46 1.99 15.58
C THR A 101 -5.11 2.50 15.07
N GLY A 102 -4.20 1.58 14.68
CA GLY A 102 -2.82 1.91 14.29
C GLY A 102 -1.90 2.27 15.46
N SER A 103 -2.44 2.31 16.69
CA SER A 103 -1.68 2.65 17.91
C SER A 103 -1.22 1.42 18.69
N GLU A 104 -1.33 0.24 18.11
CA GLU A 104 -0.92 -1.02 18.75
C GLU A 104 0.57 -1.02 19.04
N LYS A 105 0.92 -1.50 20.24
CA LYS A 105 2.33 -1.66 20.65
C LYS A 105 2.91 -2.90 19.98
N VAL A 106 3.53 -2.69 18.83
CA VAL A 106 4.29 -3.70 18.08
C VAL A 106 5.77 -3.33 18.05
N PRO A 107 6.70 -4.29 17.81
CA PRO A 107 8.12 -4.02 17.77
C PRO A 107 8.52 -2.92 16.76
N PHE A 108 7.87 -2.90 15.60
CA PHE A 108 8.03 -1.89 14.56
C PHE A 108 6.75 -1.79 13.71
N PRO A 109 6.49 -0.70 12.98
CA PRO A 109 5.35 -0.63 12.08
C PRO A 109 5.50 -1.61 10.91
N LEU A 110 4.39 -2.28 10.57
CA LEU A 110 4.25 -3.20 9.46
C LEU A 110 3.22 -2.66 8.48
N ILE A 111 3.55 -2.69 7.18
CA ILE A 111 2.64 -2.34 6.08
C ILE A 111 2.52 -3.52 5.13
N ILE A 112 1.28 -3.86 4.78
CA ILE A 112 0.94 -4.92 3.82
C ILE A 112 0.31 -4.26 2.59
N THR A 113 0.87 -4.54 1.41
CA THR A 113 0.42 -3.89 0.17
C THR A 113 -0.69 -4.63 -0.54
N GLU A 114 -0.71 -5.96 -0.48
CA GLU A 114 -1.68 -6.79 -1.22
C GLU A 114 -2.73 -7.45 -0.31
N GLY A 115 -2.51 -7.51 1.00
CA GLY A 115 -3.47 -8.01 1.98
C GLY A 115 -3.12 -9.38 2.55
N PHE A 116 -4.15 -10.20 2.82
CA PHE A 116 -3.97 -11.52 3.42
C PHE A 116 -3.77 -12.59 2.36
N GLY A 117 -2.80 -13.48 2.58
CA GLY A 117 -2.54 -14.61 1.68
C GLY A 117 -1.10 -14.68 1.19
N SER A 118 -0.90 -15.03 -0.09
CA SER A 118 0.42 -15.28 -0.69
C SER A 118 0.61 -14.60 -2.05
N ILE A 119 -0.15 -13.56 -2.34
CA ILE A 119 -0.02 -12.78 -3.58
C ILE A 119 1.28 -11.97 -3.52
N PRO A 120 2.12 -11.99 -4.57
CA PRO A 120 3.31 -11.14 -4.62
C PRO A 120 2.92 -9.67 -4.76
N MET A 121 3.80 -8.77 -4.31
CA MET A 121 3.64 -7.32 -4.50
C MET A 121 3.48 -6.98 -5.99
N ALA A 122 2.57 -6.08 -6.31
CA ALA A 122 2.38 -5.59 -7.66
C ALA A 122 3.72 -5.16 -8.28
N GLU A 123 4.00 -5.61 -9.50
CA GLU A 123 5.30 -5.41 -10.13
C GLU A 123 5.71 -3.93 -10.21
N LYS A 124 4.75 -3.05 -10.49
CA LYS A 124 4.96 -1.61 -10.55
C LYS A 124 5.40 -1.04 -9.19
N THR A 125 4.70 -1.44 -8.12
CA THR A 125 5.01 -1.04 -6.73
C THR A 125 6.40 -1.53 -6.34
N PHE A 126 6.73 -2.77 -6.65
CA PHE A 126 8.06 -3.31 -6.32
C PHE A 126 9.18 -2.70 -7.16
N LYS A 127 8.94 -2.38 -8.45
CA LYS A 127 9.87 -1.63 -9.28
C LYS A 127 10.14 -0.23 -8.70
N LEU A 128 9.09 0.44 -8.22
CA LEU A 128 9.22 1.72 -7.55
C LEU A 128 10.09 1.60 -6.30
N PHE A 129 9.79 0.66 -5.40
CA PHE A 129 10.63 0.42 -4.23
C PHE A 129 12.08 0.14 -4.60
N LYS A 130 12.34 -0.69 -5.61
CA LYS A 130 13.71 -0.96 -6.09
C LYS A 130 14.44 0.30 -6.55
N SER A 131 13.75 1.25 -7.16
CA SER A 131 14.35 2.52 -7.57
C SER A 131 14.66 3.46 -6.40
N LEU A 132 14.03 3.20 -5.25
CA LEU A 132 14.16 3.98 -4.02
C LEU A 132 15.06 3.30 -2.97
N ASP A 133 15.70 2.17 -3.30
CA ASP A 133 16.58 1.43 -2.39
C ASP A 133 17.68 2.34 -1.84
N GLY A 134 17.92 2.26 -0.53
CA GLY A 134 18.89 3.09 0.16
C GLY A 134 18.41 4.54 0.45
N ARG A 135 17.26 4.97 -0.02
CA ARG A 135 16.72 6.30 0.29
C ARG A 135 16.03 6.34 1.65
N HIS A 136 16.01 7.52 2.25
CA HIS A 136 15.26 7.74 3.49
C HIS A 136 13.76 7.84 3.20
N ALA A 137 12.99 7.16 4.03
CA ALA A 137 11.52 7.14 3.96
C ALA A 137 10.92 7.39 5.34
N SER A 138 9.72 7.93 5.35
CA SER A 138 8.81 7.89 6.49
C SER A 138 7.72 6.88 6.20
N MET A 139 7.36 6.06 7.20
CA MET A 139 6.25 5.12 7.09
C MET A 139 5.28 5.31 8.25
N SER A 140 4.01 5.10 8.00
CA SER A 140 2.95 5.02 9.00
C SER A 140 2.17 3.73 8.80
N GLY A 141 2.13 2.88 9.83
CA GLY A 141 1.33 1.65 9.83
C GLY A 141 -0.13 1.88 10.23
N ALA A 142 -0.52 3.11 10.50
CA ALA A 142 -1.87 3.43 10.95
C ALA A 142 -2.91 3.01 9.89
N THR A 143 -3.90 2.23 10.33
CA THR A 143 -5.05 1.84 9.49
C THR A 143 -6.32 2.14 10.26
N GLN A 144 -7.23 2.89 9.66
CA GLN A 144 -8.54 3.18 10.22
C GLN A 144 -9.61 3.04 9.13
N ILE A 145 -10.66 2.29 9.43
CA ILE A 145 -11.76 2.04 8.49
C ILE A 145 -13.04 2.77 8.93
N ARG A 146 -13.15 3.09 10.24
CA ARG A 146 -14.33 3.78 10.81
C ARG A 146 -14.07 5.26 10.94
N ALA A 147 -15.09 6.07 10.69
CA ALA A 147 -15.06 7.54 10.82
C ALA A 147 -13.99 8.25 9.95
N GLY A 148 -13.72 7.69 8.79
CA GLY A 148 -12.70 8.14 7.85
C GLY A 148 -11.76 7.00 7.49
N VAL A 149 -11.22 7.02 6.28
CA VAL A 149 -10.28 5.99 5.83
C VAL A 149 -8.87 6.53 5.98
N ILE A 150 -8.10 5.94 6.91
CA ILE A 150 -6.65 6.12 7.00
C ILE A 150 -6.02 4.84 6.44
N ARG A 151 -5.20 4.96 5.43
CA ARG A 151 -4.42 3.86 4.87
C ARG A 151 -2.96 3.98 5.31
N PRO A 152 -2.31 2.85 5.57
CA PRO A 152 -0.89 2.87 5.87
C PRO A 152 -0.10 3.33 4.66
N GLU A 153 1.00 4.04 4.89
CA GLU A 153 1.72 4.72 3.82
C GLU A 153 3.23 4.75 4.04
N VAL A 154 3.94 4.82 2.91
CA VAL A 154 5.38 5.10 2.85
C VAL A 154 5.59 6.33 1.99
N VAL A 155 6.28 7.31 2.52
CA VAL A 155 6.62 8.56 1.85
C VAL A 155 8.14 8.64 1.70
N VAL A 156 8.62 8.79 0.48
CA VAL A 156 10.05 9.00 0.17
C VAL A 156 10.21 10.38 -0.46
N PRO A 157 10.66 11.39 0.29
CA PRO A 157 10.82 12.75 -0.23
C PRO A 157 11.84 12.78 -1.38
N ASP A 158 11.56 13.57 -2.41
CA ASP A 158 12.55 13.85 -3.45
C ASP A 158 13.35 15.11 -3.10
N GLU A 159 14.54 14.90 -2.55
CA GLU A 159 15.44 15.98 -2.15
C GLU A 159 15.88 16.89 -3.31
N LYS A 160 15.83 16.38 -4.54
CA LYS A 160 16.21 17.18 -5.74
C LYS A 160 15.07 18.07 -6.21
N SER A 161 13.86 17.58 -6.17
CA SER A 161 12.66 18.34 -6.55
C SER A 161 12.28 19.41 -5.53
N ALA A 162 12.59 19.23 -4.25
CA ALA A 162 12.35 20.23 -3.22
C ALA A 162 13.09 21.56 -3.50
N ARG A 163 14.20 21.52 -4.25
CA ARG A 163 14.96 22.71 -4.67
C ARG A 163 14.47 23.30 -5.99
N GLN A 164 13.66 22.59 -6.77
CA GLN A 164 13.12 23.04 -8.07
C GLN A 164 11.64 23.42 -8.02
N ALA A 165 10.93 23.03 -6.96
CA ALA A 165 9.47 23.23 -6.81
C ALA A 165 9.05 24.71 -6.56
N GLU A 166 9.97 25.65 -6.60
CA GLU A 166 9.59 27.07 -6.53
C GLU A 166 8.85 27.57 -7.79
N ASN A 167 8.81 26.80 -8.88
CA ASN A 167 8.29 27.28 -10.17
C ASN A 167 7.31 26.38 -10.92
N THR A 168 6.89 25.24 -10.40
CA THR A 168 5.87 24.40 -11.04
C THR A 168 4.86 23.91 -10.03
N ALA A 169 3.60 24.26 -10.24
CA ALA A 169 2.50 23.64 -9.49
C ALA A 169 2.58 22.12 -9.67
N PRO A 170 2.52 21.30 -8.60
CA PRO A 170 2.51 19.85 -8.75
C PRO A 170 1.28 19.48 -9.57
N GLU A 171 1.49 18.79 -10.70
CA GLU A 171 0.43 18.03 -11.32
C GLU A 171 0.04 16.96 -10.29
N THR A 172 -1.03 17.19 -9.56
CA THR A 172 -1.65 16.15 -8.75
C THR A 172 -2.09 15.07 -9.74
N PRO A 173 -1.63 13.82 -9.59
CA PRO A 173 -2.12 12.73 -10.42
C PRO A 173 -3.65 12.74 -10.32
N ASP A 174 -4.32 12.81 -11.45
CA ASP A 174 -5.78 12.77 -11.46
C ASP A 174 -6.20 11.34 -11.12
N TYR A 175 -6.57 11.12 -9.86
CA TYR A 175 -7.05 9.84 -9.34
C TYR A 175 -8.49 9.54 -9.78
N ARG A 176 -9.00 10.23 -10.79
CA ARG A 176 -10.33 9.98 -11.30
C ARG A 176 -10.37 8.72 -12.14
N LEU A 177 -11.41 7.95 -11.91
CA LEU A 177 -11.72 6.80 -12.74
C LEU A 177 -12.24 7.30 -14.09
N GLU A 178 -11.44 7.09 -15.15
CA GLU A 178 -11.74 7.52 -16.52
C GLU A 178 -11.63 6.36 -17.50
N VAL A 179 -12.21 6.52 -18.68
CA VAL A 179 -12.03 5.57 -19.78
C VAL A 179 -10.55 5.51 -20.15
N GLY A 180 -10.03 4.29 -20.27
CA GLY A 180 -8.61 4.03 -20.54
C GLY A 180 -7.74 3.77 -19.32
N CYS A 181 -8.21 4.05 -18.10
CA CYS A 181 -7.51 3.69 -16.88
C CYS A 181 -7.35 2.18 -16.74
N VAL A 182 -6.22 1.78 -16.16
CA VAL A 182 -6.01 0.39 -15.73
C VAL A 182 -6.57 0.24 -14.33
N ILE A 183 -7.37 -0.80 -14.14
CA ILE A 183 -8.02 -1.14 -12.87
C ILE A 183 -7.64 -2.54 -12.42
N ARG A 184 -7.71 -2.77 -11.11
CA ARG A 184 -7.72 -4.10 -10.50
C ARG A 184 -9.08 -4.35 -9.87
N ILE A 185 -9.62 -5.54 -10.08
CA ILE A 185 -10.92 -5.94 -9.52
C ILE A 185 -10.69 -6.50 -8.12
N ILE A 186 -11.44 -5.99 -7.13
CA ILE A 186 -11.28 -6.31 -5.72
C ILE A 186 -12.44 -7.16 -5.16
N ARG A 187 -13.27 -7.75 -6.04
CA ARG A 187 -14.39 -8.63 -5.66
C ARG A 187 -14.55 -9.79 -6.64
N ASP A 188 -15.09 -10.90 -6.13
CA ASP A 188 -15.47 -12.04 -6.95
C ASP A 188 -16.55 -11.67 -7.99
N PRO A 189 -16.59 -12.37 -9.15
CA PRO A 189 -15.79 -13.55 -9.54
C PRO A 189 -14.44 -13.23 -10.17
N TYR A 190 -14.08 -11.97 -10.35
CA TYR A 190 -12.86 -11.53 -11.05
C TYR A 190 -11.78 -11.00 -10.12
N PHE A 191 -11.83 -11.33 -8.84
CA PHE A 191 -10.89 -10.85 -7.83
C PHE A 191 -9.42 -10.99 -8.27
N GLY A 192 -8.66 -9.90 -8.15
CA GLY A 192 -7.23 -9.84 -8.50
C GLY A 192 -6.93 -9.66 -9.99
N LYS A 193 -7.92 -9.83 -10.89
CA LYS A 193 -7.70 -9.56 -12.31
C LYS A 193 -7.55 -8.07 -12.58
N THR A 194 -6.66 -7.74 -13.51
CA THR A 194 -6.52 -6.37 -14.03
C THR A 194 -7.25 -6.24 -15.35
N GLY A 195 -7.73 -5.03 -15.62
CA GLY A 195 -8.40 -4.71 -16.89
C GLY A 195 -8.28 -3.23 -17.23
N LYS A 196 -8.65 -2.89 -18.44
CA LYS A 196 -8.70 -1.51 -18.94
C LYS A 196 -10.14 -1.05 -18.99
N VAL A 197 -10.43 0.12 -18.43
CA VAL A 197 -11.78 0.70 -18.47
C VAL A 197 -12.11 1.10 -19.90
N MET A 198 -13.21 0.56 -20.44
CA MET A 198 -13.70 0.84 -21.78
C MET A 198 -14.87 1.80 -21.77
N GLU A 199 -15.76 1.70 -20.77
CA GLU A 199 -16.94 2.56 -20.64
C GLU A 199 -17.24 2.89 -19.18
N LEU A 200 -17.80 4.08 -18.96
CA LEU A 200 -18.20 4.58 -17.64
C LEU A 200 -19.63 5.18 -17.71
N PRO A 201 -20.70 4.35 -17.82
CA PRO A 201 -22.08 4.83 -17.87
C PRO A 201 -22.40 5.70 -16.65
N VAL A 202 -22.99 6.87 -16.88
CA VAL A 202 -23.33 7.81 -15.78
C VAL A 202 -24.50 7.27 -14.96
N GLU A 203 -25.43 6.58 -15.59
CA GLU A 203 -26.64 6.05 -14.97
C GLU A 203 -26.34 4.79 -14.15
N ALA A 204 -27.04 4.67 -13.03
CA ALA A 204 -26.99 3.45 -12.22
C ALA A 204 -27.83 2.36 -12.89
N VAL A 205 -27.27 1.15 -13.02
CA VAL A 205 -27.97 -0.03 -13.54
C VAL A 205 -28.26 -1.03 -12.43
N GLU A 206 -29.30 -1.80 -12.62
CA GLU A 206 -29.62 -2.91 -11.71
C GLU A 206 -28.68 -4.07 -12.00
N ILE A 207 -27.98 -4.55 -10.97
CA ILE A 207 -27.07 -5.70 -11.03
C ILE A 207 -27.78 -6.96 -10.55
N GLU A 208 -27.17 -8.14 -10.71
CA GLU A 208 -27.74 -9.45 -10.38
C GLU A 208 -28.27 -9.56 -8.93
N THR A 209 -27.76 -8.77 -8.02
CA THR A 209 -28.23 -8.72 -6.61
C THR A 209 -29.49 -7.89 -6.43
N GLY A 210 -30.07 -7.32 -7.50
CA GLY A 210 -31.23 -6.42 -7.44
C GLY A 210 -30.89 -4.99 -7.00
N SER A 211 -29.63 -4.71 -6.70
CA SER A 211 -29.20 -3.36 -6.29
C SER A 211 -28.93 -2.46 -7.49
N LYS A 212 -29.33 -1.20 -7.44
CA LYS A 212 -28.97 -0.18 -8.44
C LYS A 212 -27.63 0.45 -8.07
N THR A 213 -26.64 0.30 -8.94
CA THR A 213 -25.31 0.86 -8.73
C THR A 213 -24.68 1.37 -10.03
N ARG A 214 -23.72 2.26 -9.90
CA ARG A 214 -22.92 2.70 -11.06
C ARG A 214 -21.91 1.62 -11.40
N VAL A 215 -21.88 1.25 -12.68
CA VAL A 215 -20.97 0.24 -13.22
C VAL A 215 -19.94 0.86 -14.14
N LEU A 216 -18.96 0.06 -14.51
CA LEU A 216 -18.04 0.29 -15.62
C LEU A 216 -17.96 -0.98 -16.46
N THR A 217 -17.59 -0.83 -17.72
CA THR A 217 -17.20 -1.93 -18.60
C THR A 217 -15.69 -1.96 -18.69
N ALA A 218 -15.08 -3.11 -18.45
CA ALA A 218 -13.63 -3.28 -18.56
C ALA A 218 -13.27 -4.46 -19.48
N GLU A 219 -12.19 -4.29 -20.24
CA GLU A 219 -11.53 -5.35 -20.98
C GLU A 219 -10.46 -5.98 -20.09
N LEU A 220 -10.58 -7.27 -19.80
CA LEU A 220 -9.59 -8.03 -19.03
C LEU A 220 -8.39 -8.42 -19.89
N GLY A 221 -7.31 -8.86 -19.24
CA GLY A 221 -6.08 -9.28 -19.92
C GLY A 221 -6.25 -10.48 -20.90
N ASP A 222 -7.36 -11.21 -20.82
CA ASP A 222 -7.74 -12.30 -21.73
C ASP A 222 -8.62 -11.83 -22.90
N GLY A 223 -8.88 -10.52 -23.01
CA GLY A 223 -9.73 -9.90 -24.02
C GLY A 223 -11.24 -9.98 -23.73
N SER A 224 -11.64 -10.55 -22.58
CA SER A 224 -13.05 -10.61 -22.19
C SER A 224 -13.56 -9.25 -21.70
N MET A 225 -14.80 -8.90 -22.10
CA MET A 225 -15.48 -7.69 -21.62
C MET A 225 -16.36 -8.04 -20.43
N VAL A 226 -16.19 -7.30 -19.34
CA VAL A 226 -16.95 -7.51 -18.09
C VAL A 226 -17.56 -6.22 -17.59
N VAL A 227 -18.78 -6.32 -17.05
CA VAL A 227 -19.47 -5.20 -16.41
C VAL A 227 -19.34 -5.35 -14.89
N ILE A 228 -18.80 -4.33 -14.24
CA ILE A 228 -18.43 -4.41 -12.82
C ILE A 228 -18.91 -3.15 -12.10
N PRO A 229 -19.44 -3.26 -10.86
CA PRO A 229 -19.70 -2.11 -10.02
C PRO A 229 -18.42 -1.28 -9.79
N ARG A 230 -18.50 0.04 -9.90
CA ARG A 230 -17.33 0.92 -9.69
C ARG A 230 -16.72 0.79 -8.30
N ALA A 231 -17.52 0.40 -7.30
CA ALA A 231 -17.05 0.15 -5.95
C ALA A 231 -16.20 -1.13 -5.81
N ASN A 232 -16.19 -1.98 -6.86
CA ASN A 232 -15.48 -3.26 -6.85
C ASN A 232 -14.15 -3.21 -7.61
N VAL A 233 -13.66 -2.02 -7.91
CA VAL A 233 -12.39 -1.81 -8.59
C VAL A 233 -11.53 -0.76 -7.89
N GLU A 234 -10.23 -0.88 -8.05
CA GLU A 234 -9.26 0.14 -7.67
C GLU A 234 -8.41 0.53 -8.87
N LEU A 235 -7.96 1.78 -8.92
CA LEU A 235 -7.05 2.25 -9.96
C LEU A 235 -5.66 1.65 -9.75
N VAL A 236 -5.07 1.15 -10.83
CA VAL A 236 -3.67 0.75 -10.88
C VAL A 236 -2.90 1.91 -11.50
N LEU A 237 -2.17 2.64 -10.67
CA LEU A 237 -1.40 3.83 -11.05
C LEU A 237 -0.03 3.46 -11.57
#